data_84a2fb7126b9bcdb5212a5510d0b4dcc
#
_entry.id   84a2fb7126b9bcdb5212a5510d0b4dcc
#
_cell.length_a   1.000
_cell.length_b   1.000
_cell.length_c   1.000
_cell.angle_alpha   90.00
_cell.angle_beta   90.00
_cell.angle_gamma   90.00
#
_symmetry.space_group_name_H-M   'P 1'
#
loop_
_entity.id
_entity.type
_entity.pdbx_description
1 polymer ?
#
loop_
_entity_poly.entity_id
_entity_poly.type
_entity_poly.pdbx_seq_one_letter_code
_entity_poly.pdbx_strand_id
1 'polypeptide(L)'
;MMDGSLGEDGKTPMDYDYNAKTTRTVVEFSHACGVSVEGEIGCLGSLETGMMGEEDGHGAEGVLDHSQLLTDPEEAANFVRDTGVDALAIAIGTSHGAYKFTRPPTGDILAIERVKAIHARIPNTHLVMHGSSSVPQEWLAIINEYGGDIKQTYGVPLEQIVEAIKHGVRKVNIDTDLRLASTGAIRRFLAKNPA
;
A
#
# COMPACT_ATOMS: atom_id res chain seq x y z
N MET A 1 -9.82 -0.12 8.76
CA MET A 1 -8.77 0.86 8.43
C MET A 1 -9.42 2.23 8.34
N MET A 2 -8.75 3.24 8.83
CA MET A 2 -9.13 4.64 8.68
C MET A 2 -7.98 5.40 8.03
N ASP A 3 -8.26 5.99 6.89
CA ASP A 3 -7.34 6.89 6.18
C ASP A 3 -7.97 8.30 6.17
N GLY A 4 -7.39 9.20 6.94
CA GLY A 4 -7.76 10.62 6.98
C GLY A 4 -6.77 11.50 6.23
N SER A 5 -5.88 10.93 5.42
CA SER A 5 -4.96 11.70 4.58
C SER A 5 -5.66 12.42 3.42
N LEU A 6 -6.86 11.97 3.08
CA LEU A 6 -7.73 12.58 2.08
C LEU A 6 -9.02 13.11 2.72
N GLY A 7 -9.56 14.18 2.15
CA GLY A 7 -10.84 14.76 2.53
C GLY A 7 -12.05 13.91 2.12
N GLU A 8 -13.24 14.38 2.44
CA GLU A 8 -14.51 13.71 2.13
C GLU A 8 -14.73 13.45 0.63
N ASP A 9 -14.07 14.20 -0.23
CA ASP A 9 -14.10 14.02 -1.70
C ASP A 9 -13.22 12.87 -2.19
N GLY A 10 -12.42 12.27 -1.30
CA GLY A 10 -11.48 11.19 -1.60
C GLY A 10 -10.28 11.61 -2.47
N LYS A 11 -10.05 12.91 -2.64
CA LYS A 11 -9.03 13.46 -3.54
C LYS A 11 -8.16 14.55 -2.93
N THR A 12 -8.75 15.43 -2.13
CA THR A 12 -8.05 16.57 -1.55
C THR A 12 -7.15 16.09 -0.41
N PRO A 13 -5.81 16.26 -0.50
CA PRO A 13 -4.92 15.95 0.60
C PRO A 13 -5.22 16.80 1.83
N MET A 14 -5.31 16.16 2.99
CA MET A 14 -5.56 16.81 4.26
C MET A 14 -4.29 16.88 5.09
N ASP A 15 -4.27 17.82 6.04
CA ASP A 15 -3.15 17.97 6.95
C ASP A 15 -3.13 16.91 8.07
N TYR A 16 -2.02 16.90 8.80
CA TYR A 16 -1.84 15.99 9.93
C TYR A 16 -2.94 16.12 10.98
N ASP A 17 -3.35 17.35 11.32
CA ASP A 17 -4.32 17.61 12.38
C ASP A 17 -5.70 17.03 12.03
N TYR A 18 -6.11 17.19 10.79
CA TYR A 18 -7.36 16.60 10.28
C TYR A 18 -7.30 15.07 10.33
N ASN A 19 -6.24 14.47 9.80
CA ASN A 19 -6.06 13.01 9.80
C ASN A 19 -6.04 12.46 11.23
N ALA A 20 -5.22 13.03 12.10
CA ALA A 20 -5.12 12.59 13.50
C ALA A 20 -6.44 12.70 14.25
N LYS A 21 -7.18 13.82 14.08
CA LYS A 21 -8.48 14.03 14.72
C LYS A 21 -9.53 13.02 14.24
N THR A 22 -9.63 12.83 12.93
CA THR A 22 -10.58 11.90 12.32
C THR A 22 -10.28 10.46 12.73
N THR A 23 -9.03 10.06 12.63
CA THR A 23 -8.57 8.72 13.03
C THR A 23 -8.80 8.46 14.51
N ARG A 24 -8.51 9.42 15.41
CA ARG A 24 -8.79 9.29 16.84
C ARG A 24 -10.28 9.05 17.12
N THR A 25 -11.16 9.76 16.43
CA THR A 25 -12.61 9.56 16.57
C THR A 25 -13.02 8.13 16.23
N VAL A 26 -12.47 7.58 15.13
CA VAL A 26 -12.72 6.18 14.73
C VAL A 26 -12.14 5.20 15.76
N VAL A 27 -10.94 5.46 16.28
CA VAL A 27 -10.30 4.64 17.32
C VAL A 27 -11.19 4.56 18.58
N GLU A 28 -11.69 5.71 19.07
CA GLU A 28 -12.54 5.76 20.25
C GLU A 28 -13.80 4.90 20.07
N PHE A 29 -14.48 5.02 18.93
CA PHE A 29 -15.66 4.19 18.63
C PHE A 29 -15.33 2.71 18.51
N SER A 30 -14.27 2.38 17.80
CA SER A 30 -13.89 0.99 17.52
C SER A 30 -13.42 0.28 18.79
N HIS A 31 -12.59 0.92 19.59
CA HIS A 31 -12.10 0.37 20.86
C HIS A 31 -13.25 0.16 21.85
N ALA A 32 -14.25 1.04 21.89
CA ALA A 32 -15.45 0.84 22.69
C ALA A 32 -16.21 -0.45 22.30
N CYS A 33 -16.05 -0.92 21.07
CA CYS A 33 -16.63 -2.18 20.55
C CYS A 33 -15.63 -3.36 20.58
N GLY A 34 -14.43 -3.19 21.11
CA GLY A 34 -13.37 -4.20 21.12
C GLY A 34 -12.77 -4.49 19.73
N VAL A 35 -12.80 -3.52 18.82
CA VAL A 35 -12.30 -3.62 17.45
C VAL A 35 -11.01 -2.83 17.29
N SER A 36 -9.96 -3.46 16.77
CA SER A 36 -8.68 -2.79 16.47
C SER A 36 -8.79 -1.87 15.25
N VAL A 37 -7.99 -0.81 15.24
CA VAL A 37 -7.96 0.18 14.17
C VAL A 37 -6.58 0.26 13.54
N GLU A 38 -6.56 0.22 12.21
CA GLU A 38 -5.42 0.60 11.39
C GLU A 38 -5.62 2.06 10.95
N GLY A 39 -4.62 2.89 11.21
CA GLY A 39 -4.51 4.24 10.67
C GLY A 39 -3.53 4.27 9.50
N GLU A 40 -3.53 5.36 8.73
CA GLU A 40 -2.60 5.58 7.62
C GLU A 40 -1.98 6.97 7.73
N ILE A 41 -0.67 7.06 7.44
CA ILE A 41 0.06 8.32 7.39
C ILE A 41 1.08 8.31 6.25
N GLY A 42 1.14 9.42 5.54
CA GLY A 42 1.91 9.57 4.32
C GLY A 42 1.07 9.29 3.07
N CYS A 43 1.58 9.69 1.93
CA CYS A 43 0.92 9.47 0.64
C CYS A 43 1.57 8.29 -0.08
N LEU A 44 0.78 7.32 -0.49
CA LEU A 44 1.29 6.21 -1.29
C LEU A 44 1.61 6.68 -2.71
N GLY A 45 2.82 6.41 -3.16
CA GLY A 45 3.28 6.75 -4.49
C GLY A 45 4.56 6.02 -4.87
N SER A 46 4.80 5.91 -6.17
CA SER A 46 5.97 5.23 -6.70
C SER A 46 7.23 6.07 -6.56
N LEU A 47 8.26 5.55 -5.91
CA LEU A 47 9.58 6.18 -5.87
C LEU A 47 10.25 6.26 -7.25
N GLU A 48 9.83 5.44 -8.24
CA GLU A 48 10.34 5.49 -9.61
C GLU A 48 9.78 6.68 -10.39
N THR A 49 8.47 6.95 -10.25
CA THR A 49 7.78 7.95 -11.08
C THR A 49 7.34 9.19 -10.33
N GLY A 50 7.31 9.16 -9.01
CA GLY A 50 6.72 10.21 -8.17
C GLY A 50 5.19 10.28 -8.25
N MET A 51 4.58 9.43 -9.07
CA MET A 51 3.13 9.44 -9.27
C MET A 51 2.42 8.70 -8.14
N MET A 52 1.34 9.29 -7.67
CA MET A 52 0.39 8.63 -6.80
C MET A 52 -0.47 7.66 -7.62
N GLY A 53 -0.78 6.49 -7.05
CA GLY A 53 -1.65 5.50 -7.68
C GLY A 53 -3.10 5.77 -7.31
N GLU A 54 -3.97 5.95 -8.30
CA GLU A 54 -5.41 5.87 -8.07
C GLU A 54 -5.84 4.41 -7.97
N GLU A 55 -6.66 4.10 -7.00
CA GLU A 55 -7.39 2.85 -6.91
C GLU A 55 -8.89 3.13 -6.84
N ASP A 56 -9.64 2.57 -7.79
CA ASP A 56 -11.10 2.73 -7.90
C ASP A 56 -11.58 4.20 -7.93
N GLY A 57 -10.76 5.13 -8.47
CA GLY A 57 -11.07 6.56 -8.56
C GLY A 57 -10.81 7.36 -7.28
N HIS A 58 -10.15 6.75 -6.30
CA HIS A 58 -9.68 7.40 -5.08
C HIS A 58 -8.15 7.44 -5.07
N GLY A 59 -7.61 8.58 -4.73
CA GLY A 59 -6.17 8.85 -4.66
C GLY A 59 -5.88 10.32 -4.93
N ALA A 60 -4.83 10.86 -4.31
CA ALA A 60 -4.44 12.23 -4.58
C ALA A 60 -3.84 12.35 -5.99
N GLU A 61 -4.22 13.39 -6.73
CA GLU A 61 -3.66 13.67 -8.05
C GLU A 61 -2.38 14.50 -7.93
N GLY A 62 -1.29 14.07 -8.58
CA GLY A 62 -0.09 14.87 -8.69
C GLY A 62 1.21 14.08 -8.69
N VAL A 63 2.32 14.81 -8.75
CA VAL A 63 3.67 14.31 -8.58
C VAL A 63 4.19 14.83 -7.23
N LEU A 64 4.60 13.92 -6.36
CA LEU A 64 5.11 14.25 -5.04
C LEU A 64 6.64 14.23 -5.02
N ASP A 65 7.21 15.03 -4.12
CA ASP A 65 8.62 14.95 -3.80
C ASP A 65 8.93 13.63 -3.05
N HIS A 66 10.15 13.13 -3.22
CA HIS A 66 10.61 11.90 -2.58
C HIS A 66 10.39 11.87 -1.04
N SER A 67 10.48 13.03 -0.39
CA SER A 67 10.23 13.15 1.05
C SER A 67 8.76 12.93 1.42
N GLN A 68 7.84 13.26 0.54
CA GLN A 68 6.39 13.10 0.74
C GLN A 68 5.92 11.67 0.47
N LEU A 69 6.72 10.89 -0.29
CA LEU A 69 6.46 9.48 -0.59
C LEU A 69 6.96 8.52 0.50
N LEU A 70 7.55 9.07 1.56
CA LEU A 70 8.10 8.27 2.67
C LEU A 70 7.60 8.83 4.00
N THR A 71 6.93 8.00 4.77
CA THR A 71 6.49 8.36 6.12
C THR A 71 7.67 8.78 7.00
N ASP A 72 7.60 9.95 7.62
CA ASP A 72 8.60 10.40 8.59
C ASP A 72 8.49 9.61 9.91
N PRO A 73 9.60 9.07 10.46
CA PRO A 73 9.54 8.26 11.67
C PRO A 73 9.07 9.01 12.93
N GLU A 74 9.34 10.31 13.03
CA GLU A 74 8.88 11.11 14.16
C GLU A 74 7.40 11.42 14.04
N GLU A 75 6.96 11.74 12.82
CA GLU A 75 5.55 11.96 12.51
C GLU A 75 4.72 10.69 12.76
N ALA A 76 5.24 9.51 12.37
CA ALA A 76 4.63 8.22 12.67
C ALA A 76 4.47 7.99 14.19
N ALA A 77 5.49 8.31 14.98
CA ALA A 77 5.43 8.19 16.43
C ALA A 77 4.40 9.15 17.06
N ASN A 78 4.36 10.39 16.58
CA ASN A 78 3.38 11.37 17.01
C ASN A 78 1.96 10.91 16.67
N PHE A 79 1.74 10.42 15.46
CA PHE A 79 0.43 9.95 14.99
C PHE A 79 -0.11 8.79 15.84
N VAL A 80 0.71 7.77 16.11
CA VAL A 80 0.33 6.66 16.98
C VAL A 80 -0.02 7.13 18.40
N ARG A 81 0.80 8.02 18.97
CA ARG A 81 0.53 8.61 20.30
C ARG A 81 -0.78 9.40 20.31
N ASP A 82 -1.01 10.21 19.28
CA ASP A 82 -2.11 11.15 19.22
C ASP A 82 -3.44 10.47 18.86
N THR A 83 -3.41 9.35 18.15
CA THR A 83 -4.60 8.63 17.70
C THR A 83 -4.91 7.37 18.49
N GLY A 84 -3.89 6.68 18.98
CA GLY A 84 -4.03 5.39 19.67
C GLY A 84 -4.33 4.21 18.75
N VAL A 85 -3.97 4.27 17.46
CA VAL A 85 -4.14 3.15 16.51
C VAL A 85 -3.35 1.92 16.91
N ASP A 86 -3.86 0.73 16.61
CA ASP A 86 -3.23 -0.57 16.88
C ASP A 86 -2.23 -0.96 15.78
N ALA A 87 -2.48 -0.49 14.56
CA ALA A 87 -1.63 -0.70 13.40
C ALA A 87 -1.51 0.59 12.60
N LEU A 88 -0.37 0.77 11.94
CA LEU A 88 -0.08 1.95 11.14
C LEU A 88 0.37 1.56 9.74
N ALA A 89 -0.39 1.96 8.74
CA ALA A 89 0.02 1.91 7.34
C ALA A 89 1.00 3.05 7.05
N ILE A 90 2.13 2.69 6.45
CA ILE A 90 3.25 3.59 6.19
C ILE A 90 3.58 3.64 4.71
N ALA A 91 3.92 4.84 4.23
CA ALA A 91 4.42 5.06 2.87
C ALA A 91 5.93 4.75 2.84
N ILE A 92 6.31 3.76 2.04
CA ILE A 92 7.68 3.26 1.92
C ILE A 92 8.11 3.01 0.47
N GLY A 93 7.48 3.71 -0.48
CA GLY A 93 7.82 3.64 -1.90
C GLY A 93 6.93 2.71 -2.73
N THR A 94 5.81 2.25 -2.19
CA THR A 94 4.82 1.45 -2.92
C THR A 94 3.66 2.30 -3.41
N SER A 95 3.04 1.88 -4.52
CA SER A 95 1.84 2.50 -5.07
C SER A 95 0.74 1.47 -5.30
N HIS A 96 -0.51 1.91 -5.31
CA HIS A 96 -1.65 1.08 -5.70
C HIS A 96 -1.68 0.80 -7.21
N GLY A 97 -2.53 -0.16 -7.62
CA GLY A 97 -2.74 -0.51 -9.02
C GLY A 97 -1.77 -1.55 -9.58
N ALA A 98 -2.05 -1.97 -10.82
CA ALA A 98 -1.30 -3.03 -11.50
C ALA A 98 0.01 -2.53 -12.15
N TYR A 99 0.07 -1.26 -12.52
CA TYR A 99 1.21 -0.67 -13.23
C TYR A 99 2.12 0.06 -12.25
N LYS A 100 2.93 -0.71 -11.50
CA LYS A 100 3.80 -0.17 -10.44
C LYS A 100 5.17 0.25 -10.96
N PHE A 101 5.84 -0.64 -11.71
CA PHE A 101 7.17 -0.41 -12.27
C PHE A 101 7.19 -0.76 -13.75
N THR A 102 7.87 0.08 -14.54
CA THR A 102 7.97 -0.08 -16.01
C THR A 102 9.06 -1.05 -16.44
N ARG A 103 9.97 -1.37 -15.53
CA ARG A 103 11.10 -2.29 -15.71
C ARG A 103 11.25 -3.18 -14.47
N PRO A 104 11.92 -4.35 -14.60
CA PRO A 104 12.24 -5.16 -13.43
C PRO A 104 12.92 -4.29 -12.36
N PRO A 105 12.36 -4.22 -11.14
CA PRO A 105 12.96 -3.43 -10.07
C PRO A 105 14.35 -3.97 -9.73
N THR A 106 15.32 -3.07 -9.67
CA THR A 106 16.71 -3.36 -9.29
C THR A 106 17.07 -2.56 -8.05
N GLY A 107 17.80 -3.17 -7.11
CA GLY A 107 18.17 -2.52 -5.87
C GLY A 107 17.04 -2.52 -4.83
N ASP A 108 17.12 -1.61 -3.88
CA ASP A 108 16.14 -1.46 -2.82
C ASP A 108 14.94 -0.64 -3.32
N ILE A 109 13.84 -1.32 -3.61
CA ILE A 109 12.58 -0.69 -4.00
C ILE A 109 11.83 -0.17 -2.78
N LEU A 110 11.83 -0.95 -1.69
CA LEU A 110 11.27 -0.51 -0.43
C LEU A 110 12.31 0.24 0.39
N ALA A 111 11.88 1.32 1.02
CA ALA A 111 12.72 2.06 1.96
C ALA A 111 12.86 1.29 3.29
N ILE A 112 13.56 0.14 3.29
CA ILE A 112 13.68 -0.75 4.45
C ILE A 112 14.29 -0.04 5.66
N GLU A 113 15.28 0.84 5.47
CA GLU A 113 15.84 1.63 6.57
C GLU A 113 14.81 2.57 7.19
N ARG A 114 13.84 3.03 6.41
CA ARG A 114 12.70 3.81 6.90
C ARG A 114 11.77 2.94 7.77
N VAL A 115 11.48 1.72 7.34
CA VAL A 115 10.70 0.73 8.12
C VAL A 115 11.36 0.48 9.46
N LYS A 116 12.68 0.25 9.48
CA LYS A 116 13.46 0.04 10.72
C LYS A 116 13.40 1.26 11.64
N ALA A 117 13.57 2.46 11.08
CA ALA A 117 13.56 3.71 11.85
C ALA A 117 12.19 3.97 12.47
N ILE A 118 11.10 3.71 11.74
CA ILE A 118 9.72 3.82 12.26
C ILE A 118 9.51 2.78 13.35
N HIS A 119 9.80 1.50 13.09
CA HIS A 119 9.59 0.43 14.08
C HIS A 119 10.37 0.64 15.38
N ALA A 120 11.58 1.21 15.29
CA ALA A 120 12.36 1.52 16.48
C ALA A 120 11.66 2.56 17.40
N ARG A 121 10.84 3.45 16.84
CA ARG A 121 10.09 4.47 17.60
C ARG A 121 8.75 3.96 18.13
N ILE A 122 8.11 3.06 17.40
CA ILE A 122 6.78 2.50 17.73
C ILE A 122 6.81 0.96 17.77
N PRO A 123 7.65 0.34 18.62
CA PRO A 123 7.89 -1.12 18.59
C PRO A 123 6.65 -1.96 18.95
N ASN A 124 5.65 -1.36 19.57
CA ASN A 124 4.41 -2.01 19.99
C ASN A 124 3.24 -1.81 18.99
N THR A 125 3.45 -1.04 17.92
CA THR A 125 2.45 -0.83 16.87
C THR A 125 2.79 -1.68 15.65
N HIS A 126 1.81 -2.40 15.13
CA HIS A 126 2.01 -3.19 13.92
C HIS A 126 2.13 -2.29 12.70
N LEU A 127 3.17 -2.50 11.90
CA LEU A 127 3.31 -1.78 10.62
C LEU A 127 2.55 -2.50 9.52
N VAL A 128 1.95 -1.73 8.62
CA VAL A 128 1.19 -2.22 7.48
C VAL A 128 1.79 -1.66 6.19
N MET A 129 1.85 -2.50 5.17
CA MET A 129 2.26 -2.13 3.82
C MET A 129 1.07 -2.21 2.87
N HIS A 130 0.73 -1.10 2.23
CA HIS A 130 -0.21 -1.02 1.12
C HIS A 130 0.51 -1.09 -0.23
N GLY A 131 -0.23 -1.31 -1.31
CA GLY A 131 0.32 -1.33 -2.67
C GLY A 131 1.41 -2.37 -2.93
N SER A 132 1.42 -3.48 -2.20
CA SER A 132 2.54 -4.42 -2.11
C SER A 132 2.43 -5.65 -3.01
N SER A 133 1.54 -5.66 -4.00
CA SER A 133 1.43 -6.78 -4.95
C SER A 133 2.74 -7.00 -5.70
N SER A 134 3.10 -8.29 -5.88
CA SER A 134 4.34 -8.71 -6.55
C SER A 134 4.24 -8.79 -8.06
N VAL A 135 3.01 -8.77 -8.59
CA VAL A 135 2.70 -8.88 -10.03
C VAL A 135 3.39 -10.08 -10.68
N PRO A 136 2.97 -11.32 -10.35
CA PRO A 136 3.59 -12.52 -10.87
C PRO A 136 3.49 -12.58 -12.39
N GLN A 137 4.62 -12.65 -13.07
CA GLN A 137 4.75 -12.55 -14.52
C GLN A 137 4.04 -13.69 -15.27
N GLU A 138 3.92 -14.84 -14.64
CA GLU A 138 3.19 -15.98 -15.20
C GLU A 138 1.71 -15.67 -15.45
N TRP A 139 1.07 -14.89 -14.57
CA TRP A 139 -0.34 -14.53 -14.74
C TRP A 139 -0.55 -13.51 -15.85
N LEU A 140 0.38 -12.57 -16.05
CA LEU A 140 0.35 -11.65 -17.20
C LEU A 140 0.42 -12.47 -18.52
N ALA A 141 1.36 -13.41 -18.58
CA ALA A 141 1.52 -14.27 -19.76
C ALA A 141 0.25 -15.11 -20.03
N ILE A 142 -0.32 -15.74 -19.00
CA ILE A 142 -1.57 -16.52 -19.14
C ILE A 142 -2.72 -15.62 -19.59
N ILE A 143 -2.90 -14.45 -19.00
CA ILE A 143 -3.99 -13.54 -19.38
C ILE A 143 -3.89 -13.16 -20.86
N ASN A 144 -2.68 -12.81 -21.32
CA ASN A 144 -2.45 -12.41 -22.70
C ASN A 144 -2.56 -13.60 -23.69
N GLU A 145 -2.10 -14.78 -23.29
CA GLU A 145 -2.28 -16.02 -24.09
C GLU A 145 -3.76 -16.31 -24.36
N TYR A 146 -4.62 -16.04 -23.38
CA TYR A 146 -6.07 -16.30 -23.49
C TYR A 146 -6.90 -15.04 -23.75
N GLY A 147 -6.40 -14.15 -24.63
CA GLY A 147 -7.12 -13.03 -25.20
C GLY A 147 -7.20 -11.77 -24.33
N GLY A 148 -6.31 -11.63 -23.36
CA GLY A 148 -6.08 -10.36 -22.66
C GLY A 148 -5.08 -9.47 -23.40
N ASP A 149 -4.95 -8.23 -22.92
CA ASP A 149 -3.97 -7.25 -23.41
C ASP A 149 -3.43 -6.42 -22.22
N ILE A 150 -2.78 -7.12 -21.27
CA ILE A 150 -2.12 -6.46 -20.14
C ILE A 150 -0.71 -6.09 -20.57
N LYS A 151 -0.38 -4.80 -20.42
CA LYS A 151 0.99 -4.30 -20.67
C LYS A 151 1.96 -4.88 -19.64
N GLN A 152 3.22 -5.02 -20.07
CA GLN A 152 4.28 -5.45 -19.17
C GLN A 152 4.41 -4.48 -17.98
N THR A 153 4.38 -5.04 -16.80
CA THR A 153 4.54 -4.30 -15.52
C THR A 153 5.14 -5.22 -14.47
N TYR A 154 5.71 -4.66 -13.43
CA TYR A 154 6.39 -5.37 -12.36
C TYR A 154 5.89 -4.86 -11.01
N GLY A 155 5.93 -5.73 -10.01
CA GLY A 155 5.52 -5.41 -8.65
C GLY A 155 6.67 -5.39 -7.65
N VAL A 156 6.34 -5.42 -6.38
CA VAL A 156 7.31 -5.43 -5.28
C VAL A 156 7.97 -6.81 -5.18
N PRO A 157 9.31 -6.90 -5.16
CA PRO A 157 9.99 -8.19 -4.99
C PRO A 157 9.63 -8.85 -3.65
N LEU A 158 9.33 -10.16 -3.70
CA LEU A 158 8.95 -10.92 -2.48
C LEU A 158 10.03 -10.89 -1.40
N GLU A 159 11.30 -10.86 -1.80
CA GLU A 159 12.45 -10.81 -0.89
C GLU A 159 12.43 -9.53 -0.05
N GLN A 160 12.01 -8.41 -0.62
CA GLN A 160 11.90 -7.14 0.09
C GLN A 160 10.69 -7.11 1.03
N ILE A 161 9.58 -7.74 0.64
CA ILE A 161 8.42 -7.93 1.54
C ILE A 161 8.84 -8.77 2.75
N VAL A 162 9.53 -9.88 2.51
CA VAL A 162 10.06 -10.75 3.60
C VAL A 162 11.02 -9.99 4.50
N GLU A 163 11.86 -9.12 3.93
CA GLU A 163 12.76 -8.28 4.73
C GLU A 163 11.99 -7.28 5.60
N ALA A 164 10.98 -6.60 5.05
CA ALA A 164 10.13 -5.68 5.81
C ALA A 164 9.40 -6.37 6.97
N ILE A 165 8.95 -7.63 6.77
CA ILE A 165 8.32 -8.43 7.83
C ILE A 165 9.25 -8.65 9.02
N LYS A 166 10.56 -8.81 8.80
CA LYS A 166 11.54 -8.94 9.89
C LYS A 166 11.65 -7.66 10.73
N HIS A 167 11.23 -6.53 10.18
CA HIS A 167 11.37 -5.20 10.77
C HIS A 167 10.03 -4.55 11.16
N GLY A 168 9.06 -5.33 11.62
CA GLY A 168 7.85 -4.80 12.25
C GLY A 168 6.60 -4.79 11.37
N VAL A 169 6.71 -5.07 10.07
CA VAL A 169 5.54 -5.25 9.22
C VAL A 169 4.81 -6.53 9.62
N ARG A 170 3.50 -6.44 9.83
CA ARG A 170 2.64 -7.57 10.24
C ARG A 170 1.43 -7.77 9.33
N LYS A 171 1.13 -6.81 8.48
CA LYS A 171 0.08 -6.88 7.48
C LYS A 171 0.63 -6.36 6.15
N VAL A 172 0.36 -7.10 5.08
CA VAL A 172 0.75 -6.75 3.71
C VAL A 172 -0.49 -6.81 2.84
N ASN A 173 -0.89 -5.68 2.29
CA ASN A 173 -2.06 -5.60 1.42
C ASN A 173 -1.67 -5.91 -0.02
N ILE A 174 -2.32 -6.94 -0.56
CA ILE A 174 -2.18 -7.37 -1.96
C ILE A 174 -3.57 -7.47 -2.58
N ASP A 175 -3.78 -6.86 -3.74
CA ASP A 175 -5.01 -6.95 -4.51
C ASP A 175 -4.72 -7.40 -5.95
N THR A 176 -3.80 -6.72 -6.63
CA THR A 176 -3.46 -7.00 -8.04
C THR A 176 -3.10 -8.48 -8.26
N ASP A 177 -2.32 -9.10 -7.37
CA ASP A 177 -1.93 -10.51 -7.51
C ASP A 177 -3.14 -11.45 -7.52
N LEU A 178 -4.15 -11.18 -6.67
CA LEU A 178 -5.39 -11.95 -6.62
C LEU A 178 -6.25 -11.72 -7.87
N ARG A 179 -6.36 -10.48 -8.33
CA ARG A 179 -7.08 -10.15 -9.57
C ARG A 179 -6.44 -10.81 -10.80
N LEU A 180 -5.12 -10.77 -10.91
CA LEU A 180 -4.39 -11.42 -11.99
C LEU A 180 -4.58 -12.94 -11.97
N ALA A 181 -4.43 -13.56 -10.82
CA ALA A 181 -4.60 -15.00 -10.66
C ALA A 181 -6.03 -15.45 -11.01
N SER A 182 -7.03 -14.75 -10.50
CA SER A 182 -8.45 -15.01 -10.77
C SER A 182 -8.77 -14.85 -12.25
N THR A 183 -8.38 -13.71 -12.86
CA THR A 183 -8.62 -13.42 -14.27
C THR A 183 -7.93 -14.44 -15.18
N GLY A 184 -6.67 -14.75 -14.93
CA GLY A 184 -5.90 -15.71 -15.72
C GLY A 184 -6.47 -17.13 -15.60
N ALA A 185 -6.84 -17.55 -14.40
CA ALA A 185 -7.45 -18.86 -14.17
C ALA A 185 -8.79 -19.01 -14.91
N ILE A 186 -9.68 -18.01 -14.80
CA ILE A 186 -10.99 -18.01 -15.48
C ILE A 186 -10.83 -18.02 -16.99
N ARG A 187 -10.00 -17.13 -17.57
CA ARG A 187 -9.75 -17.08 -19.02
C ARG A 187 -9.24 -18.41 -19.53
N ARG A 188 -8.23 -18.99 -18.89
CA ARG A 188 -7.66 -20.29 -19.23
C ARG A 188 -8.70 -21.41 -19.15
N PHE A 189 -9.51 -21.42 -18.10
CA PHE A 189 -10.55 -22.42 -17.91
C PHE A 189 -11.60 -22.36 -19.04
N LEU A 190 -12.15 -21.18 -19.33
CA LEU A 190 -13.16 -20.99 -20.36
C LEU A 190 -12.63 -21.31 -21.77
N ALA A 191 -11.39 -20.96 -22.09
CA ALA A 191 -10.78 -21.29 -23.36
C ALA A 191 -10.59 -22.81 -23.55
N LYS A 192 -10.33 -23.55 -22.47
CA LYS A 192 -10.17 -25.01 -22.49
C LYS A 192 -11.48 -25.77 -22.38
N ASN A 193 -12.55 -25.12 -21.98
CA ASN A 193 -13.89 -25.71 -21.80
C ASN A 193 -14.94 -24.81 -22.49
N PRO A 194 -14.92 -24.74 -23.84
CA PRO A 194 -15.93 -23.96 -24.56
C PRO A 194 -17.30 -24.56 -24.33
N ALA A 195 -18.34 -23.72 -24.16
CA ALA A 195 -19.73 -24.12 -24.02
C ALA A 195 -20.32 -24.59 -25.34
#